data_19956eed3656b0c8815c289ce6863645
#
_entry.id   19956eed3656b0c8815c289ce6863645
#
_cell.length_a   1.000
_cell.length_b   1.000
_cell.length_c   1.000
_cell.angle_alpha   90.00
_cell.angle_beta   90.00
_cell.angle_gamma   90.00
#
_symmetry.space_group_name_H-M   'P 1'
#
loop_
_entity.id
_entity.type
_entity.pdbx_description
1 polymer ?
#
loop_
_entity_poly.entity_id
_entity_poly.type
_entity_poly.pdbx_seq_one_letter_code
_entity_poly.pdbx_strand_id
1 'polypeptide(L)'
;PILVETGSSIIALVGDNMKNHQGISGKMFSTLGKNNINIRAIAQGASEKNISAVITENDVKKALNALHEQFFEIKTKQLNVFITGVGNVGERLVEQIKQQKKYLKENLKINLRVVGLSNSRTMIFNEDGIDLKNWKAQLAQGKSANLYAQYLRQSIGVVACNKIACSSDFENYKLLKRLSLKYNAPYLFETNVGAGLPIIDTLNNLMASGDKVTSIHAVLSGSLNFVFNNFDDTTKFYDVVKQAGEEGYTEPDPRIDLSGVDVARKILILARESGVEMNLEDIENTSFLSESGLKSDTVDDFYQTLITDEAHYQSLYASAKANNCQLKYVAKFDKGQASVSLQEIPEGHPFYNLEGSDNIVMFYTQRYVNQPMIIKGAGAGADVTASGLFADIIRIGND
;
A
#
# COMPACT_ATOMS: atom_id res chain seq x y z
N PRO A 1 23.40 -44.60 22.58
CA PRO A 1 23.73 -43.26 23.06
C PRO A 1 22.41 -42.49 23.29
N ILE A 2 22.34 -41.80 24.43
CA ILE A 2 21.23 -40.91 24.76
C ILE A 2 21.60 -39.53 24.21
N LEU A 3 20.75 -38.99 23.36
CA LEU A 3 20.88 -37.60 22.85
C LEU A 3 20.09 -36.68 23.79
N VAL A 4 20.73 -35.66 24.31
CA VAL A 4 20.09 -34.62 25.15
C VAL A 4 20.04 -33.34 24.38
N GLU A 5 18.86 -32.79 24.14
CA GLU A 5 18.64 -31.46 23.58
C GLU A 5 18.31 -30.48 24.72
N THR A 6 19.06 -29.37 24.76
CA THR A 6 18.82 -28.27 25.71
C THR A 6 18.08 -27.12 25.02
N GLY A 7 17.61 -26.12 25.79
CA GLY A 7 16.90 -24.92 25.21
C GLY A 7 15.48 -25.25 24.73
N SER A 8 14.85 -26.29 25.28
CA SER A 8 13.47 -26.66 24.98
C SER A 8 12.56 -26.44 26.20
N SER A 9 11.32 -26.05 25.92
CA SER A 9 10.29 -25.84 26.95
C SER A 9 9.01 -26.58 26.57
N ILE A 10 8.25 -27.02 27.59
CA ILE A 10 6.94 -27.64 27.41
C ILE A 10 5.87 -26.56 27.65
N ILE A 11 4.98 -26.41 26.70
CA ILE A 11 3.72 -25.66 26.87
C ILE A 11 2.57 -26.64 26.89
N ALA A 12 1.57 -26.42 27.75
CA ALA A 12 0.42 -27.27 27.86
C ALA A 12 -0.89 -26.50 27.91
N LEU A 13 -1.87 -26.94 27.13
CA LEU A 13 -3.26 -26.55 27.27
C LEU A 13 -3.95 -27.52 28.17
N VAL A 14 -4.54 -27.03 29.27
CA VAL A 14 -5.17 -27.86 30.30
C VAL A 14 -6.63 -27.47 30.47
N GLY A 15 -7.55 -28.43 30.52
CA GLY A 15 -8.98 -28.17 30.69
C GLY A 15 -9.77 -29.43 31.04
N ASP A 16 -10.79 -29.29 31.89
CA ASP A 16 -11.59 -30.43 32.36
C ASP A 16 -12.57 -31.00 31.35
N ASN A 17 -12.98 -30.17 30.34
CA ASN A 17 -14.00 -30.57 29.36
C ASN A 17 -13.45 -30.74 27.94
N MET A 18 -12.15 -30.96 27.81
CA MET A 18 -11.49 -31.05 26.48
C MET A 18 -11.95 -32.28 25.70
N LYS A 19 -12.29 -33.38 26.38
CA LYS A 19 -12.76 -34.62 25.77
C LYS A 19 -13.99 -34.45 24.86
N ASN A 20 -14.88 -33.53 25.22
CA ASN A 20 -16.14 -33.31 24.53
C ASN A 20 -16.06 -32.19 23.49
N HIS A 21 -14.89 -31.56 23.31
CA HIS A 21 -14.69 -30.47 22.35
C HIS A 21 -13.81 -30.91 21.19
N GLN A 22 -14.42 -31.07 20.04
CA GLN A 22 -13.73 -31.42 18.81
C GLN A 22 -12.83 -30.24 18.33
N GLY A 23 -11.67 -30.60 17.75
CA GLY A 23 -10.79 -29.63 17.10
C GLY A 23 -9.83 -28.84 17.98
N ILE A 24 -9.79 -29.10 19.33
CA ILE A 24 -8.89 -28.36 20.24
C ILE A 24 -7.43 -28.55 19.87
N SER A 25 -7.00 -29.78 19.56
CA SER A 25 -5.62 -30.09 19.14
C SER A 25 -5.28 -29.38 17.84
N GLY A 26 -6.17 -29.46 16.83
CA GLY A 26 -6.00 -28.76 15.55
C GLY A 26 -5.88 -27.25 15.73
N LYS A 27 -6.70 -26.66 16.59
CA LYS A 27 -6.67 -25.24 16.93
C LYS A 27 -5.35 -24.84 17.61
N MET A 28 -4.86 -25.63 18.58
CA MET A 28 -3.58 -25.40 19.26
C MET A 28 -2.42 -25.43 18.26
N PHE A 29 -2.31 -26.49 17.46
CA PHE A 29 -1.18 -26.67 16.56
C PHE A 29 -1.22 -25.70 15.36
N SER A 30 -2.41 -25.42 14.83
CA SER A 30 -2.60 -24.38 13.81
C SER A 30 -2.17 -23.00 14.32
N THR A 31 -2.52 -22.66 15.56
CA THR A 31 -2.11 -21.38 16.17
C THR A 31 -0.59 -21.27 16.29
N LEU A 32 0.07 -22.31 16.75
CA LEU A 32 1.54 -22.33 16.84
C LEU A 32 2.17 -22.22 15.46
N GLY A 33 1.70 -22.99 14.48
CA GLY A 33 2.21 -22.97 13.11
C GLY A 33 2.02 -21.61 12.42
N LYS A 34 0.84 -20.99 12.54
CA LYS A 34 0.55 -19.65 12.00
C LYS A 34 1.48 -18.57 12.59
N ASN A 35 1.95 -18.78 13.81
CA ASN A 35 2.90 -17.90 14.47
C ASN A 35 4.36 -18.31 14.26
N ASN A 36 4.66 -19.21 13.31
CA ASN A 36 6.02 -19.69 13.02
C ASN A 36 6.73 -20.26 14.25
N ILE A 37 5.99 -20.98 15.10
CA ILE A 37 6.54 -21.69 16.25
C ILE A 37 6.67 -23.15 15.87
N ASN A 38 7.91 -23.65 15.84
CA ASN A 38 8.20 -25.04 15.52
C ASN A 38 7.89 -25.96 16.72
N ILE A 39 7.10 -27.00 16.48
CA ILE A 39 6.77 -28.01 17.48
C ILE A 39 7.75 -29.18 17.30
N ARG A 40 8.51 -29.52 18.36
CA ARG A 40 9.50 -30.62 18.37
C ARG A 40 8.88 -31.94 18.77
N ALA A 41 7.96 -31.92 19.74
CA ALA A 41 7.24 -33.09 20.19
C ALA A 41 5.83 -32.72 20.67
N ILE A 42 4.93 -33.68 20.62
CA ILE A 42 3.52 -33.55 21.03
C ILE A 42 3.18 -34.71 21.97
N ALA A 43 2.45 -34.40 23.02
CA ALA A 43 1.88 -35.39 23.90
C ALA A 43 0.44 -35.03 24.28
N GLN A 44 -0.47 -36.02 24.21
CA GLN A 44 -1.82 -35.90 24.74
C GLN A 44 -2.06 -37.06 25.68
N GLY A 45 -2.43 -36.78 26.92
CA GLY A 45 -2.68 -37.80 27.93
C GLY A 45 -3.96 -38.59 27.63
N ALA A 46 -4.02 -39.85 28.04
CA ALA A 46 -5.19 -40.71 27.88
C ALA A 46 -6.47 -40.18 28.59
N SER A 47 -6.31 -39.31 29.57
CA SER A 47 -7.42 -38.59 30.22
C SER A 47 -8.02 -37.47 29.37
N GLU A 48 -7.36 -37.10 28.27
CA GLU A 48 -7.72 -35.98 27.40
C GLU A 48 -7.91 -34.63 28.14
N LYS A 49 -7.29 -34.49 29.32
CA LYS A 49 -7.35 -33.26 30.12
C LYS A 49 -6.24 -32.27 29.79
N ASN A 50 -5.23 -32.70 29.03
CA ASN A 50 -4.14 -31.84 28.59
C ASN A 50 -3.62 -32.21 27.21
N ILE A 51 -3.14 -31.20 26.49
CA ILE A 51 -2.37 -31.33 25.26
C ILE A 51 -1.09 -30.56 25.47
N SER A 52 0.06 -31.23 25.32
CA SER A 52 1.37 -30.62 25.53
C SER A 52 2.16 -30.58 24.22
N ALA A 53 2.94 -29.52 24.03
CA ALA A 53 3.89 -29.38 22.92
C ALA A 53 5.25 -28.93 23.45
N VAL A 54 6.31 -29.52 22.89
CA VAL A 54 7.68 -29.11 23.14
C VAL A 54 8.07 -28.08 22.06
N ILE A 55 8.52 -26.91 22.48
CA ILE A 55 8.97 -25.79 21.60
C ILE A 55 10.32 -25.29 22.09
N THR A 56 10.94 -24.39 21.30
CA THR A 56 12.17 -23.71 21.74
C THR A 56 11.86 -22.72 22.87
N GLU A 57 12.78 -22.58 23.82
CA GLU A 57 12.64 -21.70 24.99
C GLU A 57 12.40 -20.22 24.55
N ASN A 58 13.05 -19.80 23.47
CA ASN A 58 12.90 -18.45 22.91
C ASN A 58 11.47 -18.13 22.41
N ASP A 59 10.70 -19.16 22.06
CA ASP A 59 9.34 -19.01 21.52
C ASP A 59 8.26 -19.06 22.61
N VAL A 60 8.61 -19.35 23.87
CA VAL A 60 7.63 -19.57 24.96
C VAL A 60 6.71 -18.37 25.15
N LYS A 61 7.24 -17.15 25.26
CA LYS A 61 6.42 -15.94 25.45
C LYS A 61 5.45 -15.74 24.27
N LYS A 62 5.94 -15.95 23.05
CA LYS A 62 5.14 -15.82 21.82
C LYS A 62 4.04 -16.88 21.76
N ALA A 63 4.38 -18.13 22.10
CA ALA A 63 3.44 -19.24 22.11
C ALA A 63 2.32 -19.05 23.14
N LEU A 64 2.68 -18.67 24.38
CA LEU A 64 1.70 -18.41 25.43
C LEU A 64 0.72 -17.30 25.05
N ASN A 65 1.22 -16.19 24.52
CA ASN A 65 0.36 -15.09 24.10
C ASN A 65 -0.60 -15.51 22.98
N ALA A 66 -0.08 -16.20 21.94
CA ALA A 66 -0.89 -16.63 20.80
C ALA A 66 -1.96 -17.67 21.23
N LEU A 67 -1.60 -18.62 22.10
CA LEU A 67 -2.54 -19.61 22.60
C LEU A 67 -3.56 -19.00 23.58
N HIS A 68 -3.13 -18.09 24.44
CA HIS A 68 -4.04 -17.38 25.34
C HIS A 68 -5.09 -16.59 24.57
N GLU A 69 -4.69 -15.82 23.57
CA GLU A 69 -5.59 -15.11 22.68
C GLU A 69 -6.58 -16.06 22.00
N GLN A 70 -6.08 -17.18 21.48
CA GLN A 70 -6.88 -18.13 20.72
C GLN A 70 -7.91 -18.92 21.56
N PHE A 71 -7.63 -19.19 22.83
CA PHE A 71 -8.46 -20.07 23.68
C PHE A 71 -9.22 -19.35 24.77
N PHE A 72 -8.72 -18.24 25.28
CA PHE A 72 -9.25 -17.60 26.50
C PHE A 72 -9.81 -16.19 26.23
N GLU A 73 -9.41 -15.52 25.15
CA GLU A 73 -10.04 -14.24 24.81
C GLU A 73 -11.35 -14.46 24.06
N ILE A 74 -12.38 -13.77 24.52
CA ILE A 74 -13.75 -13.86 24.00
C ILE A 74 -13.76 -13.41 22.54
N LYS A 75 -13.77 -14.36 21.57
CA LYS A 75 -14.10 -14.17 20.14
C LYS A 75 -13.67 -12.84 19.49
N THR A 76 -12.76 -12.10 20.10
CA THR A 76 -12.29 -10.81 19.58
C THR A 76 -10.83 -10.97 19.21
N LYS A 77 -10.52 -10.91 17.92
CA LYS A 77 -9.13 -10.98 17.41
C LYS A 77 -8.41 -9.70 17.79
N GLN A 78 -7.25 -9.81 18.47
CA GLN A 78 -6.43 -8.65 18.77
C GLN A 78 -5.46 -8.36 17.65
N LEU A 79 -5.47 -7.12 17.15
CA LEU A 79 -4.57 -6.63 16.13
C LEU A 79 -3.69 -5.53 16.72
N ASN A 80 -2.41 -5.81 16.90
CA ASN A 80 -1.42 -4.83 17.33
C ASN A 80 -0.80 -4.15 16.11
N VAL A 81 -0.86 -2.82 16.07
CA VAL A 81 -0.42 -2.01 14.93
C VAL A 81 0.73 -1.09 15.34
N PHE A 82 1.80 -1.12 14.55
CA PHE A 82 2.88 -0.14 14.61
C PHE A 82 2.79 0.76 13.37
N ILE A 83 2.66 2.08 13.56
CA ILE A 83 2.55 3.04 12.46
C ILE A 83 3.88 3.76 12.30
N THR A 84 4.54 3.55 11.16
CA THR A 84 5.77 4.25 10.79
C THR A 84 5.45 5.39 9.83
N GLY A 85 5.73 6.62 10.25
CA GLY A 85 5.42 7.83 9.49
C GLY A 85 4.07 8.44 9.90
N VAL A 86 4.09 9.31 10.90
CA VAL A 86 2.92 10.06 11.38
C VAL A 86 2.92 11.51 10.86
N GLY A 87 3.16 11.67 9.57
CA GLY A 87 2.90 12.91 8.84
C GLY A 87 1.40 13.02 8.49
N ASN A 88 1.07 13.79 7.44
CA ASN A 88 -0.33 14.06 7.06
C ASN A 88 -1.22 12.81 6.97
N VAL A 89 -0.78 11.78 6.24
CA VAL A 89 -1.52 10.52 6.09
C VAL A 89 -1.57 9.72 7.39
N GLY A 90 -0.43 9.60 8.09
CA GLY A 90 -0.34 8.82 9.34
C GLY A 90 -1.18 9.43 10.46
N GLU A 91 -1.28 10.75 10.54
CA GLU A 91 -2.16 11.44 11.50
C GLU A 91 -3.64 11.16 11.21
N ARG A 92 -4.05 11.19 9.94
CA ARG A 92 -5.41 10.84 9.54
C ARG A 92 -5.73 9.37 9.83
N LEU A 93 -4.78 8.47 9.60
CA LEU A 93 -4.94 7.06 9.96
C LEU A 93 -5.15 6.87 11.47
N VAL A 94 -4.36 7.52 12.32
CA VAL A 94 -4.53 7.47 13.79
C VAL A 94 -5.93 7.97 14.19
N GLU A 95 -6.41 9.04 13.58
CA GLU A 95 -7.74 9.57 13.88
C GLU A 95 -8.86 8.64 13.41
N GLN A 96 -8.76 8.05 12.22
CA GLN A 96 -9.71 7.05 11.72
C GLN A 96 -9.75 5.80 12.60
N ILE A 97 -8.59 5.29 13.04
CA ILE A 97 -8.52 4.17 13.98
C ILE A 97 -9.25 4.52 15.29
N LYS A 98 -9.02 5.71 15.83
CA LYS A 98 -9.66 6.17 17.06
C LYS A 98 -11.18 6.23 16.91
N GLN A 99 -11.69 6.77 15.80
CA GLN A 99 -13.13 6.87 15.51
C GLN A 99 -13.77 5.49 15.36
N GLN A 100 -13.09 4.54 14.68
CA GLN A 100 -13.64 3.23 14.35
C GLN A 100 -13.43 2.16 15.41
N LYS A 101 -12.61 2.42 16.44
CA LYS A 101 -12.23 1.42 17.46
C LYS A 101 -13.42 0.67 18.08
N LYS A 102 -14.52 1.38 18.38
CA LYS A 102 -15.73 0.78 18.95
C LYS A 102 -16.43 -0.13 17.95
N TYR A 103 -16.63 0.35 16.71
CA TYR A 103 -17.25 -0.41 15.63
C TYR A 103 -16.48 -1.71 15.32
N LEU A 104 -15.15 -1.63 15.18
CA LEU A 104 -14.30 -2.79 14.93
C LEU A 104 -14.47 -3.85 16.02
N LYS A 105 -14.48 -3.44 17.29
CA LYS A 105 -14.63 -4.36 18.41
C LYS A 105 -16.04 -5.00 18.48
N GLU A 106 -17.08 -4.21 18.32
CA GLU A 106 -18.45 -4.67 18.49
C GLU A 106 -18.98 -5.46 17.28
N ASN A 107 -18.65 -5.01 16.06
CA ASN A 107 -19.22 -5.57 14.82
C ASN A 107 -18.30 -6.56 14.12
N LEU A 108 -16.99 -6.23 13.99
CA LEU A 108 -16.02 -7.08 13.30
C LEU A 108 -15.25 -7.99 14.24
N LYS A 109 -15.45 -7.86 15.57
CA LYS A 109 -14.71 -8.63 16.60
C LYS A 109 -13.19 -8.46 16.49
N ILE A 110 -12.73 -7.28 16.07
CA ILE A 110 -11.33 -6.88 16.00
C ILE A 110 -11.05 -5.87 17.10
N ASN A 111 -10.14 -6.21 18.03
CA ASN A 111 -9.59 -5.26 18.98
C ASN A 111 -8.30 -4.67 18.45
N LEU A 112 -8.39 -3.56 17.72
CA LEU A 112 -7.24 -2.87 17.16
C LEU A 112 -6.56 -2.01 18.22
N ARG A 113 -5.26 -2.25 18.42
CA ARG A 113 -4.42 -1.57 19.40
C ARG A 113 -3.17 -1.01 18.72
N VAL A 114 -3.00 0.31 18.76
CA VAL A 114 -1.77 0.94 18.27
C VAL A 114 -0.71 0.83 19.36
N VAL A 115 0.29 0.00 19.13
CA VAL A 115 1.37 -0.28 20.09
C VAL A 115 2.63 0.52 19.80
N GLY A 116 2.77 1.05 18.59
CA GLY A 116 3.93 1.85 18.20
C GLY A 116 3.57 2.97 17.23
N LEU A 117 4.24 4.10 17.37
CA LEU A 117 4.20 5.24 16.46
C LEU A 117 5.60 5.75 16.22
N SER A 118 5.95 6.05 14.97
CA SER A 118 7.24 6.69 14.66
C SER A 118 7.14 7.74 13.57
N ASN A 119 8.05 8.69 13.60
CA ASN A 119 8.37 9.59 12.50
C ASN A 119 9.84 9.39 12.08
N SER A 120 10.39 10.27 11.24
CA SER A 120 11.79 10.18 10.78
C SER A 120 12.83 10.37 11.90
N ARG A 121 12.43 10.88 13.07
CA ARG A 121 13.32 11.26 14.17
C ARG A 121 13.07 10.48 15.45
N THR A 122 11.82 10.14 15.72
CA THR A 122 11.39 9.64 17.03
C THR A 122 10.40 8.47 16.90
N MET A 123 10.41 7.60 17.92
CA MET A 123 9.52 6.45 18.02
C MET A 123 9.05 6.28 19.46
N ILE A 124 7.79 5.92 19.64
CA ILE A 124 7.25 5.46 20.91
C ILE A 124 6.70 4.04 20.76
N PHE A 125 6.81 3.25 21.81
CA PHE A 125 6.31 1.88 21.84
C PHE A 125 5.68 1.61 23.23
N ASN A 126 4.50 1.00 23.24
CA ASN A 126 3.82 0.56 24.45
C ASN A 126 3.05 -0.74 24.14
N GLU A 127 3.43 -1.85 24.76
CA GLU A 127 2.81 -3.17 24.55
C GLU A 127 1.31 -3.17 24.92
N ASP A 128 0.88 -2.34 25.86
CA ASP A 128 -0.51 -2.22 26.29
C ASP A 128 -1.35 -1.27 25.40
N GLY A 129 -0.70 -0.62 24.43
CA GLY A 129 -1.29 0.34 23.51
C GLY A 129 -1.03 1.79 23.89
N ILE A 130 -0.86 2.62 22.89
CA ILE A 130 -0.62 4.05 23.00
C ILE A 130 -1.96 4.77 23.21
N ASP A 131 -1.99 5.74 24.12
CA ASP A 131 -3.14 6.65 24.25
C ASP A 131 -3.21 7.60 23.04
N LEU A 132 -4.15 7.30 22.13
CA LEU A 132 -4.35 8.06 20.90
C LEU A 132 -4.91 9.49 21.11
N LYS A 133 -5.21 9.89 22.34
CA LYS A 133 -5.59 11.28 22.63
C LYS A 133 -4.37 12.19 22.77
N ASN A 134 -3.26 11.65 23.32
CA ASN A 134 -2.06 12.43 23.67
C ASN A 134 -0.79 11.94 22.94
N TRP A 135 -0.92 11.18 21.84
CA TRP A 135 0.20 10.55 21.17
C TRP A 135 1.27 11.53 20.65
N LYS A 136 0.88 12.73 20.20
CA LYS A 136 1.82 13.75 19.69
C LYS A 136 2.84 14.17 20.75
N ALA A 137 2.39 14.40 21.99
CA ALA A 137 3.26 14.77 23.11
C ALA A 137 4.19 13.61 23.51
N GLN A 138 3.72 12.36 23.43
CA GLN A 138 4.52 11.18 23.72
C GLN A 138 5.59 10.95 22.65
N LEU A 139 5.26 11.14 21.35
CA LEU A 139 6.17 10.93 20.23
C LEU A 139 7.36 11.91 20.24
N ALA A 140 7.21 13.11 20.75
CA ALA A 140 8.26 14.12 20.82
C ALA A 140 9.53 13.67 21.60
N GLN A 141 9.45 12.57 22.36
CA GLN A 141 10.50 12.06 23.24
C GLN A 141 11.19 10.76 22.77
N GLY A 142 10.91 10.20 21.59
CA GLY A 142 11.32 8.84 21.16
C GLY A 142 12.52 8.72 20.17
N LYS A 143 12.91 7.49 19.69
CA LYS A 143 14.06 7.18 18.79
C LYS A 143 13.64 6.40 17.50
N SER A 144 14.47 6.37 16.42
CA SER A 144 14.13 6.02 14.99
C SER A 144 14.50 4.61 14.47
N ALA A 145 13.76 4.01 13.48
CA ALA A 145 14.15 2.87 12.61
C ALA A 145 13.20 2.55 11.41
N ASN A 146 13.69 1.88 10.32
CA ASN A 146 12.89 1.47 9.14
C ASN A 146 13.39 0.14 8.49
N LEU A 147 12.53 -0.97 8.38
CA LEU A 147 13.03 -2.30 7.99
C LEU A 147 11.93 -3.33 7.58
N TYR A 148 11.27 -3.19 6.41
CA TYR A 148 10.17 -4.09 5.97
C TYR A 148 10.57 -5.58 5.92
N ALA A 149 11.73 -5.92 5.35
CA ALA A 149 12.18 -7.31 5.25
C ALA A 149 12.39 -7.98 6.62
N GLN A 150 12.78 -7.23 7.63
CA GLN A 150 12.94 -7.75 9.00
C GLN A 150 11.58 -8.02 9.64
N TYR A 151 10.60 -7.14 9.45
CA TYR A 151 9.24 -7.37 9.96
C TYR A 151 8.62 -8.62 9.35
N LEU A 152 8.68 -8.77 8.03
CA LEU A 152 8.15 -9.94 7.34
C LEU A 152 8.80 -11.26 7.81
N ARG A 153 10.14 -11.26 8.05
CA ARG A 153 10.84 -12.46 8.59
C ARG A 153 10.39 -12.83 10.02
N GLN A 154 9.81 -11.90 10.75
CA GLN A 154 9.26 -12.12 12.09
C GLN A 154 7.75 -12.41 12.06
N SER A 155 7.18 -12.68 10.90
CA SER A 155 5.73 -12.87 10.69
C SER A 155 4.89 -11.64 11.07
N ILE A 156 5.47 -10.45 10.92
CA ILE A 156 4.76 -9.20 11.13
C ILE A 156 4.30 -8.70 9.76
N GLY A 157 2.97 -8.60 9.56
CA GLY A 157 2.40 -8.04 8.34
C GLY A 157 2.78 -6.58 8.15
N VAL A 158 2.98 -6.17 6.91
CA VAL A 158 3.36 -4.80 6.53
C VAL A 158 2.28 -4.20 5.65
N VAL A 159 1.80 -3.01 6.01
CA VAL A 159 0.95 -2.18 5.16
C VAL A 159 1.72 -0.92 4.80
N ALA A 160 1.87 -0.61 3.52
CA ALA A 160 2.73 0.46 3.05
C ALA A 160 2.04 1.41 2.07
N CYS A 161 2.12 2.72 2.32
CA CYS A 161 1.76 3.75 1.33
C CYS A 161 2.98 4.30 0.56
N ASN A 162 4.19 4.02 1.03
CA ASN A 162 5.41 4.44 0.36
C ASN A 162 5.72 3.52 -0.82
N LYS A 163 5.72 4.10 -2.02
CA LYS A 163 5.93 3.39 -3.29
C LYS A 163 7.36 2.86 -3.50
N ILE A 164 8.35 3.39 -2.76
CA ILE A 164 9.76 3.08 -3.01
C ILE A 164 10.03 1.57 -2.97
N ALA A 165 9.53 0.86 -1.96
CA ALA A 165 9.75 -0.57 -1.82
C ALA A 165 9.18 -1.39 -3.00
N CYS A 166 8.01 -1.00 -3.52
CA CYS A 166 7.34 -1.68 -4.63
C CYS A 166 7.85 -1.25 -6.01
N SER A 167 8.46 -0.06 -6.12
CA SER A 167 9.03 0.50 -7.36
C SER A 167 10.56 0.52 -7.39
N SER A 168 11.24 -0.03 -6.38
CA SER A 168 12.69 -0.23 -6.38
C SER A 168 13.08 -1.36 -7.34
N ASP A 169 14.36 -1.74 -7.34
CA ASP A 169 14.87 -2.89 -8.07
C ASP A 169 13.93 -4.11 -7.96
N PHE A 170 13.71 -4.82 -9.09
CA PHE A 170 12.78 -5.95 -9.17
C PHE A 170 13.11 -7.07 -8.19
N GLU A 171 14.39 -7.35 -7.95
CA GLU A 171 14.80 -8.40 -7.00
C GLU A 171 14.42 -8.04 -5.55
N ASN A 172 14.44 -6.75 -5.18
CA ASN A 172 13.94 -6.33 -3.86
C ASN A 172 12.41 -6.51 -3.75
N TYR A 173 11.66 -6.11 -4.76
CA TYR A 173 10.20 -6.34 -4.81
C TYR A 173 9.88 -7.84 -4.68
N LYS A 174 10.54 -8.68 -5.49
CA LYS A 174 10.40 -10.14 -5.48
C LYS A 174 10.79 -10.76 -4.13
N LEU A 175 11.84 -10.23 -3.49
CA LEU A 175 12.22 -10.64 -2.14
C LEU A 175 11.10 -10.38 -1.13
N LEU A 176 10.50 -9.19 -1.12
CA LEU A 176 9.43 -8.84 -0.19
C LEU A 176 8.19 -9.71 -0.39
N LYS A 177 7.76 -9.94 -1.64
CA LYS A 177 6.65 -10.85 -1.97
C LYS A 177 6.95 -12.28 -1.52
N ARG A 178 8.17 -12.80 -1.75
CA ARG A 178 8.60 -14.13 -1.29
C ARG A 178 8.65 -14.24 0.23
N LEU A 179 9.13 -13.22 0.94
CA LEU A 179 9.15 -13.21 2.41
C LEU A 179 7.73 -13.20 2.97
N SER A 180 6.83 -12.41 2.39
CA SER A 180 5.41 -12.39 2.75
C SER A 180 4.81 -13.79 2.71
N LEU A 181 4.97 -14.52 1.61
CA LEU A 181 4.48 -15.90 1.46
C LEU A 181 5.18 -16.87 2.42
N LYS A 182 6.53 -16.82 2.49
CA LYS A 182 7.33 -17.75 3.31
C LYS A 182 6.99 -17.69 4.80
N TYR A 183 6.76 -16.49 5.30
CA TYR A 183 6.55 -16.25 6.72
C TYR A 183 5.07 -16.03 7.09
N ASN A 184 4.17 -16.22 6.14
CA ASN A 184 2.73 -15.97 6.29
C ASN A 184 2.47 -14.58 6.91
N ALA A 185 3.17 -13.57 6.40
CA ALA A 185 3.11 -12.18 6.84
C ALA A 185 2.61 -11.32 5.68
N PRO A 186 1.35 -10.90 5.63
CA PRO A 186 0.81 -10.12 4.54
C PRO A 186 1.64 -8.85 4.26
N TYR A 187 1.93 -8.59 2.98
CA TYR A 187 2.53 -7.36 2.51
C TYR A 187 1.54 -6.66 1.57
N LEU A 188 0.82 -5.67 2.10
CA LEU A 188 -0.25 -4.96 1.42
C LEU A 188 0.19 -3.52 1.13
N PHE A 189 -0.16 -3.01 -0.03
CA PHE A 189 0.26 -1.69 -0.50
C PHE A 189 -0.73 -1.07 -1.49
N GLU A 190 -2.05 -1.26 -1.23
CA GLU A 190 -3.13 -0.73 -2.07
C GLU A 190 -2.93 0.74 -2.38
N THR A 191 -2.56 1.52 -1.36
CA THR A 191 -2.43 2.98 -1.48
C THR A 191 -1.21 3.45 -2.28
N ASN A 192 -0.40 2.54 -2.80
CA ASN A 192 0.70 2.88 -3.70
C ASN A 192 0.21 3.36 -5.07
N VAL A 193 -1.02 2.97 -5.47
CA VAL A 193 -1.64 3.38 -6.73
C VAL A 193 -3.08 3.82 -6.48
N GLY A 194 -3.38 5.10 -6.76
CA GLY A 194 -4.75 5.62 -6.67
C GLY A 194 -5.29 5.86 -5.26
N ALA A 195 -4.40 6.13 -4.28
CA ALA A 195 -4.77 6.39 -2.89
C ALA A 195 -5.67 5.28 -2.29
N GLY A 196 -6.92 5.57 -1.96
CA GLY A 196 -7.86 4.59 -1.38
C GLY A 196 -8.68 3.81 -2.40
N LEU A 197 -8.44 3.98 -3.69
CA LEU A 197 -9.12 3.22 -4.73
C LEU A 197 -8.67 1.75 -4.72
N PRO A 198 -9.57 0.76 -4.85
CA PRO A 198 -9.25 -0.67 -4.79
C PRO A 198 -8.66 -1.15 -6.12
N ILE A 199 -7.50 -0.65 -6.50
CA ILE A 199 -6.87 -0.91 -7.81
C ILE A 199 -6.03 -2.17 -7.77
N ILE A 200 -5.10 -2.28 -6.80
CA ILE A 200 -4.19 -3.42 -6.69
C ILE A 200 -4.95 -4.67 -6.25
N ASP A 201 -5.87 -4.54 -5.31
CA ASP A 201 -6.71 -5.65 -4.86
C ASP A 201 -7.57 -6.21 -5.99
N THR A 202 -8.20 -5.32 -6.77
CA THR A 202 -8.97 -5.73 -7.95
C THR A 202 -8.09 -6.47 -8.95
N LEU A 203 -6.91 -5.93 -9.26
CA LEU A 203 -5.94 -6.57 -10.15
C LEU A 203 -5.55 -7.97 -9.63
N ASN A 204 -5.20 -8.07 -8.35
CA ASN A 204 -4.82 -9.33 -7.73
C ASN A 204 -5.96 -10.36 -7.74
N ASN A 205 -7.20 -9.93 -7.52
CA ASN A 205 -8.38 -10.78 -7.59
C ASN A 205 -8.65 -11.29 -9.02
N LEU A 206 -8.47 -10.45 -10.05
CA LEU A 206 -8.55 -10.87 -11.45
C LEU A 206 -7.49 -11.94 -11.75
N MET A 207 -6.22 -11.69 -11.41
CA MET A 207 -5.12 -12.63 -11.62
C MET A 207 -5.33 -13.94 -10.85
N ALA A 208 -5.71 -13.87 -9.58
CA ALA A 208 -5.96 -15.05 -8.73
C ALA A 208 -7.13 -15.91 -9.25
N SER A 209 -8.16 -15.29 -9.86
CA SER A 209 -9.26 -16.01 -10.49
C SER A 209 -8.93 -16.61 -11.86
N GLY A 210 -7.67 -16.52 -12.30
CA GLY A 210 -7.18 -17.06 -13.56
C GLY A 210 -7.44 -16.19 -14.80
N ASP A 211 -7.82 -14.92 -14.61
CA ASP A 211 -7.85 -13.94 -15.69
C ASP A 211 -6.42 -13.47 -16.03
N LYS A 212 -6.22 -12.91 -17.20
CA LYS A 212 -4.91 -12.38 -17.62
C LYS A 212 -5.09 -10.96 -18.13
N VAL A 213 -4.34 -10.04 -17.54
CA VAL A 213 -4.27 -8.67 -18.00
C VAL A 213 -3.56 -8.62 -19.34
N THR A 214 -4.20 -7.99 -20.33
CA THR A 214 -3.64 -7.77 -21.67
C THR A 214 -3.12 -6.35 -21.81
N SER A 215 -3.84 -5.39 -21.21
CA SER A 215 -3.43 -3.98 -21.22
C SER A 215 -4.02 -3.23 -20.02
N ILE A 216 -3.30 -2.22 -19.55
CA ILE A 216 -3.77 -1.27 -18.52
C ILE A 216 -3.60 0.13 -19.09
N HIS A 217 -4.66 0.92 -19.10
CA HIS A 217 -4.60 2.34 -19.42
C HIS A 217 -5.04 3.14 -18.20
N ALA A 218 -4.32 4.20 -17.86
CA ALA A 218 -4.63 4.92 -16.63
C ALA A 218 -4.21 6.40 -16.67
N VAL A 219 -4.96 7.23 -15.95
CA VAL A 219 -4.53 8.56 -15.52
C VAL A 219 -4.34 8.51 -14.02
N LEU A 220 -3.08 8.63 -13.55
CA LEU A 220 -2.66 8.32 -12.18
C LEU A 220 -2.04 9.50 -11.43
N SER A 221 -2.06 10.71 -12.01
CA SER A 221 -1.56 11.92 -11.37
C SER A 221 -2.66 12.95 -11.22
N GLY A 222 -3.02 13.26 -9.97
CA GLY A 222 -3.95 14.34 -9.67
C GLY A 222 -3.39 15.71 -10.06
N SER A 223 -2.09 15.94 -9.83
CA SER A 223 -1.38 17.17 -10.20
C SER A 223 -1.43 17.44 -11.71
N LEU A 224 -1.02 16.44 -12.51
CA LEU A 224 -1.02 16.56 -13.98
C LEU A 224 -2.45 16.65 -14.53
N ASN A 225 -3.41 15.92 -13.95
CA ASN A 225 -4.79 16.03 -14.39
C ASN A 225 -5.37 17.42 -14.08
N PHE A 226 -5.05 17.99 -12.92
CA PHE A 226 -5.42 19.37 -12.58
C PHE A 226 -4.81 20.35 -13.59
N VAL A 227 -3.52 20.27 -13.88
CA VAL A 227 -2.84 21.18 -14.80
C VAL A 227 -3.47 21.13 -16.18
N PHE A 228 -3.65 19.94 -16.77
CA PHE A 228 -4.21 19.84 -18.14
C PHE A 228 -5.73 20.05 -18.21
N ASN A 229 -6.45 20.01 -17.10
CA ASN A 229 -7.86 20.40 -17.05
C ASN A 229 -8.07 21.93 -16.98
N ASN A 230 -7.07 22.67 -16.48
CA ASN A 230 -7.14 24.13 -16.30
C ASN A 230 -6.30 24.91 -17.32
N PHE A 231 -5.53 24.22 -18.16
CA PHE A 231 -4.72 24.83 -19.20
C PHE A 231 -5.50 24.92 -20.51
N ASP A 232 -5.62 26.13 -21.07
CA ASP A 232 -6.31 26.42 -22.32
C ASP A 232 -5.63 27.56 -23.09
N ASP A 233 -6.26 28.02 -24.19
CA ASP A 233 -5.76 29.11 -25.01
C ASP A 233 -5.90 30.52 -24.39
N THR A 234 -6.52 30.63 -23.22
CA THR A 234 -6.70 31.87 -22.46
C THR A 234 -5.77 31.98 -21.26
N THR A 235 -5.18 30.87 -20.84
CA THR A 235 -4.29 30.76 -19.68
C THR A 235 -2.86 30.48 -20.07
N LYS A 236 -1.88 30.94 -19.27
CA LYS A 236 -0.47 30.59 -19.46
C LYS A 236 -0.15 29.32 -18.70
N PHE A 237 0.65 28.46 -19.30
CA PHE A 237 1.05 27.19 -18.65
C PHE A 237 1.74 27.43 -17.30
N TYR A 238 2.61 28.44 -17.23
CA TYR A 238 3.23 28.87 -15.97
C TYR A 238 2.20 29.19 -14.87
N ASP A 239 1.15 29.96 -15.22
CA ASP A 239 0.16 30.38 -14.23
C ASP A 239 -0.62 29.21 -13.69
N VAL A 240 -0.97 28.22 -14.53
CA VAL A 240 -1.68 27.02 -14.14
C VAL A 240 -0.80 26.12 -13.24
N VAL A 241 0.49 25.95 -13.58
CA VAL A 241 1.42 25.18 -12.73
C VAL A 241 1.63 25.85 -11.37
N LYS A 242 1.74 27.17 -11.34
CA LYS A 242 1.85 27.95 -10.11
C LYS A 242 0.59 27.82 -9.24
N GLN A 243 -0.58 27.95 -9.85
CA GLN A 243 -1.86 27.73 -9.17
C GLN A 243 -1.94 26.32 -8.57
N ALA A 244 -1.53 25.29 -9.32
CA ALA A 244 -1.48 23.92 -8.81
C ALA A 244 -0.62 23.79 -7.55
N GLY A 245 0.50 24.52 -7.47
CA GLY A 245 1.35 24.60 -6.26
C GLY A 245 0.67 25.33 -5.11
N GLU A 246 0.05 26.47 -5.37
CA GLU A 246 -0.65 27.27 -4.35
C GLU A 246 -1.85 26.55 -3.74
N GLU A 247 -2.57 25.77 -4.56
CA GLU A 247 -3.70 24.93 -4.12
C GLU A 247 -3.26 23.59 -3.53
N GLY A 248 -1.95 23.27 -3.53
CA GLY A 248 -1.39 22.06 -2.91
C GLY A 248 -1.57 20.79 -3.75
N TYR A 249 -1.79 20.91 -5.06
CA TYR A 249 -1.81 19.78 -5.99
C TYR A 249 -0.41 19.28 -6.35
N THR A 250 0.61 20.16 -6.37
CA THR A 250 2.00 19.76 -6.59
C THR A 250 2.83 19.84 -5.32
N GLU A 251 3.95 19.10 -5.31
CA GLU A 251 5.00 19.26 -4.33
C GLU A 251 5.60 20.69 -4.42
N PRO A 252 6.33 21.17 -3.38
CA PRO A 252 7.01 22.47 -3.44
C PRO A 252 7.94 22.64 -4.65
N ASP A 253 8.50 21.54 -5.14
CA ASP A 253 9.22 21.46 -6.40
C ASP A 253 8.31 20.79 -7.45
N PRO A 254 7.66 21.55 -8.34
CA PRO A 254 6.72 21.02 -9.31
C PRO A 254 7.36 20.09 -10.35
N ARG A 255 8.70 20.15 -10.51
CA ARG A 255 9.43 19.24 -11.41
C ARG A 255 9.23 17.77 -11.02
N ILE A 256 9.08 17.48 -9.73
CA ILE A 256 8.83 16.13 -9.21
C ILE A 256 7.55 15.57 -9.83
N ASP A 257 6.46 16.36 -9.82
CA ASP A 257 5.17 15.97 -10.37
C ASP A 257 5.16 15.97 -11.92
N LEU A 258 5.70 17.03 -12.54
CA LEU A 258 5.66 17.20 -13.98
C LEU A 258 6.63 16.29 -14.74
N SER A 259 7.63 15.70 -14.05
CA SER A 259 8.55 14.71 -14.65
C SER A 259 7.87 13.40 -15.08
N GLY A 260 6.67 13.11 -14.58
CA GLY A 260 5.98 11.84 -14.81
C GLY A 260 6.56 10.64 -14.09
N VAL A 261 7.64 10.79 -13.30
CA VAL A 261 8.31 9.67 -12.60
C VAL A 261 7.37 8.99 -11.58
N ASP A 262 6.51 9.74 -10.88
CA ASP A 262 5.54 9.16 -9.96
C ASP A 262 4.49 8.31 -10.70
N VAL A 263 4.08 8.74 -11.88
CA VAL A 263 3.16 7.99 -12.76
C VAL A 263 3.85 6.73 -13.30
N ALA A 264 5.13 6.84 -13.70
CA ALA A 264 5.93 5.69 -14.11
C ALA A 264 6.07 4.65 -12.99
N ARG A 265 6.31 5.08 -11.74
CA ARG A 265 6.34 4.15 -10.58
C ARG A 265 4.99 3.45 -10.36
N LYS A 266 3.87 4.15 -10.56
CA LYS A 266 2.54 3.55 -10.38
C LYS A 266 2.24 2.51 -11.44
N ILE A 267 2.52 2.78 -12.71
CA ILE A 267 2.33 1.78 -13.78
C ILE A 267 3.30 0.60 -13.65
N LEU A 268 4.52 0.84 -13.16
CA LEU A 268 5.48 -0.22 -12.83
C LEU A 268 4.89 -1.21 -11.81
N ILE A 269 4.29 -0.68 -10.73
CA ILE A 269 3.67 -1.51 -9.70
C ILE A 269 2.55 -2.36 -10.31
N LEU A 270 1.69 -1.78 -11.14
CA LEU A 270 0.61 -2.51 -11.79
C LEU A 270 1.13 -3.55 -12.79
N ALA A 271 2.19 -3.27 -13.54
CA ALA A 271 2.83 -4.23 -14.43
C ALA A 271 3.42 -5.42 -13.64
N ARG A 272 4.08 -5.16 -12.51
CA ARG A 272 4.62 -6.20 -11.62
C ARG A 272 3.52 -7.07 -10.99
N GLU A 273 2.44 -6.47 -10.53
CA GLU A 273 1.28 -7.20 -10.00
C GLU A 273 0.53 -7.97 -11.10
N SER A 274 0.69 -7.59 -12.37
CA SER A 274 0.24 -8.36 -13.54
C SER A 274 1.17 -9.51 -13.91
N GLY A 275 2.27 -9.73 -13.15
CA GLY A 275 3.20 -10.84 -13.32
C GLY A 275 4.37 -10.57 -14.28
N VAL A 276 4.66 -9.31 -14.62
CA VAL A 276 5.76 -8.93 -15.52
C VAL A 276 6.99 -8.50 -14.74
N GLU A 277 8.15 -9.04 -15.09
CA GLU A 277 9.44 -8.60 -14.57
C GLU A 277 9.85 -7.30 -15.28
N MET A 278 9.94 -6.21 -14.54
CA MET A 278 10.21 -4.89 -15.09
C MET A 278 10.88 -4.00 -14.04
N ASN A 279 11.77 -3.13 -14.47
CA ASN A 279 12.38 -2.08 -13.66
C ASN A 279 11.91 -0.70 -14.11
N LEU A 280 12.22 0.34 -13.35
CA LEU A 280 11.76 1.69 -13.65
C LEU A 280 12.38 2.23 -14.95
N GLU A 281 13.61 1.85 -15.24
CA GLU A 281 14.35 2.18 -16.45
C GLU A 281 13.82 1.52 -17.73
N ASP A 282 13.02 0.45 -17.59
CA ASP A 282 12.36 -0.21 -18.72
C ASP A 282 11.10 0.52 -19.19
N ILE A 283 10.66 1.56 -18.45
CA ILE A 283 9.46 2.32 -18.78
C ILE A 283 9.82 3.48 -19.71
N GLU A 284 9.18 3.53 -20.85
CA GLU A 284 9.28 4.65 -21.75
C GLU A 284 8.56 5.86 -21.14
N ASN A 285 9.33 6.86 -20.68
CA ASN A 285 8.79 8.11 -20.16
C ASN A 285 9.02 9.24 -21.18
N THR A 286 7.99 9.53 -21.96
CA THR A 286 8.02 10.63 -22.93
C THR A 286 7.56 11.92 -22.26
N SER A 287 8.52 12.78 -21.93
CA SER A 287 8.22 14.08 -21.32
C SER A 287 7.52 15.02 -22.28
N PHE A 288 6.56 15.76 -21.77
CA PHE A 288 5.96 16.91 -22.45
C PHE A 288 6.68 18.23 -22.14
N LEU A 289 7.57 18.22 -21.15
CA LEU A 289 8.39 19.40 -20.83
C LEU A 289 9.41 19.64 -21.93
N SER A 290 9.70 20.91 -22.17
CA SER A 290 10.78 21.33 -23.07
C SER A 290 12.16 20.85 -22.58
N GLU A 291 13.13 20.76 -23.47
CA GLU A 291 14.51 20.40 -23.08
C GLU A 291 15.11 21.36 -22.03
N SER A 292 14.79 22.66 -22.13
CA SER A 292 15.21 23.67 -21.15
C SER A 292 14.58 23.41 -19.78
N GLY A 293 13.29 23.06 -19.73
CA GLY A 293 12.60 22.69 -18.50
C GLY A 293 13.20 21.45 -17.83
N LEU A 294 13.51 20.42 -18.62
CA LEU A 294 14.15 19.19 -18.11
C LEU A 294 15.56 19.39 -17.55
N LYS A 295 16.28 20.41 -18.04
CA LYS A 295 17.69 20.70 -17.68
C LYS A 295 17.81 21.83 -16.64
N SER A 296 16.70 22.37 -16.13
CA SER A 296 16.73 23.47 -15.14
C SER A 296 17.34 23.01 -13.81
N ASP A 297 18.30 23.78 -13.27
CA ASP A 297 19.00 23.44 -12.03
C ASP A 297 18.16 23.77 -10.79
N THR A 298 17.43 24.89 -10.81
CA THR A 298 16.62 25.36 -9.69
C THR A 298 15.13 25.41 -10.03
N VAL A 299 14.28 25.51 -9.01
CA VAL A 299 12.83 25.68 -9.19
C VAL A 299 12.52 27.02 -9.87
N ASP A 300 13.27 28.09 -9.55
CA ASP A 300 13.09 29.39 -10.15
C ASP A 300 13.47 29.37 -11.65
N ASP A 301 14.59 28.72 -12.00
CA ASP A 301 14.97 28.52 -13.40
C ASP A 301 13.89 27.72 -14.15
N PHE A 302 13.36 26.67 -13.52
CA PHE A 302 12.27 25.90 -14.11
C PHE A 302 11.04 26.77 -14.42
N TYR A 303 10.61 27.58 -13.48
CA TYR A 303 9.51 28.51 -13.72
C TYR A 303 9.81 29.50 -14.85
N GLN A 304 11.06 29.97 -14.99
CA GLN A 304 11.45 30.83 -16.12
C GLN A 304 11.37 30.08 -17.46
N THR A 305 11.72 28.78 -17.50
CA THR A 305 11.57 27.98 -18.73
C THR A 305 10.10 27.82 -19.11
N LEU A 306 9.18 27.65 -18.16
CA LEU A 306 7.75 27.58 -18.47
C LEU A 306 7.24 28.86 -19.14
N ILE A 307 7.74 30.03 -18.69
CA ILE A 307 7.39 31.31 -19.29
C ILE A 307 8.00 31.45 -20.70
N THR A 308 9.26 31.08 -20.86
CA THR A 308 10.00 31.21 -22.13
C THR A 308 9.43 30.28 -23.20
N ASP A 309 9.06 29.08 -22.81
CA ASP A 309 8.62 28.01 -23.70
C ASP A 309 7.09 27.92 -23.83
N GLU A 310 6.36 28.97 -23.44
CA GLU A 310 4.90 29.03 -23.49
C GLU A 310 4.34 28.62 -24.88
N ALA A 311 5.01 29.03 -25.98
CA ALA A 311 4.60 28.64 -27.32
C ALA A 311 4.61 27.12 -27.56
N HIS A 312 5.51 26.40 -26.92
CA HIS A 312 5.53 24.94 -26.95
C HIS A 312 4.26 24.35 -26.31
N TYR A 313 3.91 24.78 -25.10
CA TYR A 313 2.72 24.29 -24.39
C TYR A 313 1.42 24.67 -25.10
N GLN A 314 1.34 25.90 -25.61
CA GLN A 314 0.19 26.36 -26.43
C GLN A 314 0.04 25.52 -27.70
N SER A 315 1.14 25.11 -28.33
CA SER A 315 1.08 24.23 -29.50
C SER A 315 0.50 22.85 -29.19
N LEU A 316 0.81 22.26 -28.01
CA LEU A 316 0.21 21.00 -27.57
C LEU A 316 -1.30 21.15 -27.39
N TYR A 317 -1.74 22.23 -26.72
CA TYR A 317 -3.16 22.50 -26.54
C TYR A 317 -3.88 22.75 -27.88
N ALA A 318 -3.29 23.56 -28.77
CA ALA A 318 -3.86 23.86 -30.07
C ALA A 318 -4.03 22.61 -30.95
N SER A 319 -3.06 21.68 -30.90
CA SER A 319 -3.17 20.39 -31.59
C SER A 319 -4.36 19.57 -31.06
N ALA A 320 -4.46 19.41 -29.75
CA ALA A 320 -5.56 18.69 -29.15
C ALA A 320 -6.93 19.32 -29.46
N LYS A 321 -7.02 20.66 -29.39
CA LYS A 321 -8.24 21.41 -29.70
C LYS A 321 -8.66 21.23 -31.17
N ALA A 322 -7.69 21.28 -32.10
CA ALA A 322 -7.96 21.09 -33.54
C ALA A 322 -8.49 19.67 -33.83
N ASN A 323 -8.10 18.66 -33.01
CA ASN A 323 -8.55 17.28 -33.14
C ASN A 323 -9.80 16.95 -32.29
N ASN A 324 -10.44 17.92 -31.66
CA ASN A 324 -11.52 17.76 -30.69
C ASN A 324 -11.13 16.81 -29.55
N CYS A 325 -9.88 16.89 -29.09
CA CYS A 325 -9.32 16.09 -28.01
C CYS A 325 -9.04 16.94 -26.78
N GLN A 326 -8.92 16.26 -25.62
CA GLN A 326 -8.38 16.84 -24.39
C GLN A 326 -7.01 16.22 -24.08
N LEU A 327 -6.13 17.05 -23.51
CA LEU A 327 -4.82 16.59 -23.08
C LEU A 327 -4.93 15.82 -21.75
N LYS A 328 -4.38 14.61 -21.70
CA LYS A 328 -4.25 13.80 -20.46
C LYS A 328 -2.88 13.14 -20.40
N TYR A 329 -2.29 13.13 -19.21
CA TYR A 329 -1.04 12.39 -18.99
C TYR A 329 -1.36 10.93 -18.67
N VAL A 330 -1.09 10.05 -19.62
CA VAL A 330 -1.54 8.65 -19.62
C VAL A 330 -0.40 7.72 -19.31
N ALA A 331 -0.66 6.79 -18.37
CA ALA A 331 0.14 5.60 -18.17
C ALA A 331 -0.48 4.44 -18.94
N LYS A 332 0.34 3.71 -19.67
CA LYS A 332 -0.08 2.55 -20.44
C LYS A 332 0.84 1.37 -20.16
N PHE A 333 0.25 0.20 -19.94
CA PHE A 333 0.91 -1.09 -19.99
C PHE A 333 0.22 -1.92 -21.07
N ASP A 334 0.96 -2.45 -22.02
CA ASP A 334 0.43 -3.24 -23.11
C ASP A 334 1.46 -4.29 -23.55
N LYS A 335 1.04 -5.56 -23.62
CA LYS A 335 1.87 -6.68 -24.10
C LYS A 335 3.26 -6.74 -23.46
N GLY A 336 3.36 -6.45 -22.17
CA GLY A 336 4.61 -6.51 -21.41
C GLY A 336 5.48 -5.26 -21.48
N GLN A 337 5.05 -4.20 -22.15
CA GLN A 337 5.73 -2.90 -22.21
C GLN A 337 4.94 -1.85 -21.45
N ALA A 338 5.63 -0.92 -20.79
CA ALA A 338 4.99 0.18 -20.10
C ALA A 338 5.51 1.54 -20.60
N SER A 339 4.61 2.51 -20.68
CA SER A 339 4.94 3.87 -21.09
C SER A 339 4.10 4.90 -20.34
N VAL A 340 4.63 6.11 -20.23
CA VAL A 340 3.90 7.28 -19.74
C VAL A 340 4.15 8.46 -20.66
N SER A 341 3.10 9.16 -21.03
CA SER A 341 3.19 10.29 -21.96
C SER A 341 1.94 11.17 -21.91
N LEU A 342 2.07 12.41 -22.36
CA LEU A 342 0.93 13.27 -22.66
C LEU A 342 0.25 12.79 -23.94
N GLN A 343 -1.08 12.62 -23.90
CA GLN A 343 -1.87 12.12 -25.02
C GLN A 343 -3.08 13.02 -25.30
N GLU A 344 -3.47 13.07 -26.56
CA GLU A 344 -4.72 13.66 -27.02
C GLU A 344 -5.84 12.63 -26.92
N ILE A 345 -6.83 12.91 -26.07
CA ILE A 345 -7.92 12.00 -25.77
C ILE A 345 -9.20 12.46 -26.48
N PRO A 346 -9.75 11.66 -27.40
CA PRO A 346 -10.94 12.05 -28.16
C PRO A 346 -12.20 12.00 -27.32
N GLU A 347 -13.22 12.73 -27.75
CA GLU A 347 -14.54 12.71 -27.17
C GLU A 347 -15.11 11.26 -27.15
N GLY A 348 -15.79 10.92 -26.07
CA GLY A 348 -16.33 9.56 -25.85
C GLY A 348 -15.35 8.59 -25.20
N HIS A 349 -14.06 8.89 -25.12
CA HIS A 349 -13.11 8.08 -24.35
C HIS A 349 -13.32 8.30 -22.83
N PRO A 350 -13.22 7.26 -21.96
CA PRO A 350 -13.42 7.40 -20.51
C PRO A 350 -12.54 8.46 -19.83
N PHE A 351 -11.38 8.79 -20.40
CA PHE A 351 -10.48 9.82 -19.87
C PHE A 351 -10.88 11.25 -20.26
N TYR A 352 -11.71 11.44 -21.29
CA TYR A 352 -12.04 12.74 -21.83
C TYR A 352 -12.63 13.68 -20.77
N ASN A 353 -13.65 13.20 -20.05
CA ASN A 353 -14.35 13.93 -19.00
C ASN A 353 -13.81 13.60 -17.58
N LEU A 354 -12.48 13.35 -17.46
CA LEU A 354 -11.88 13.15 -16.16
C LEU A 354 -11.59 14.50 -15.51
N GLU A 355 -12.41 14.87 -14.53
CA GLU A 355 -12.39 16.17 -13.87
C GLU A 355 -11.43 16.22 -12.68
N GLY A 356 -11.08 17.44 -12.27
CA GLY A 356 -10.32 17.73 -11.06
C GLY A 356 -9.00 16.95 -10.96
N SER A 357 -8.77 16.33 -9.82
CA SER A 357 -7.60 15.50 -9.52
C SER A 357 -7.89 14.00 -9.51
N ASP A 358 -9.03 13.57 -10.07
CA ASP A 358 -9.43 12.17 -10.11
C ASP A 358 -8.41 11.29 -10.84
N ASN A 359 -8.27 10.06 -10.35
CA ASN A 359 -7.56 8.99 -11.05
C ASN A 359 -8.57 8.04 -11.71
N ILE A 360 -8.14 7.43 -12.79
CA ILE A 360 -8.89 6.39 -13.49
C ILE A 360 -7.94 5.31 -13.97
N VAL A 361 -8.33 4.04 -13.79
CA VAL A 361 -7.61 2.88 -14.29
C VAL A 361 -8.58 2.00 -15.07
N MET A 362 -8.18 1.58 -16.25
CA MET A 362 -8.90 0.67 -17.14
C MET A 362 -8.11 -0.61 -17.31
N PHE A 363 -8.65 -1.72 -16.85
CA PHE A 363 -8.07 -3.06 -17.03
C PHE A 363 -8.72 -3.74 -18.23
N TYR A 364 -7.93 -4.02 -19.26
CA TYR A 364 -8.28 -4.92 -20.34
C TYR A 364 -7.70 -6.29 -20.01
N THR A 365 -8.54 -7.31 -20.06
CA THR A 365 -8.14 -8.68 -19.71
C THR A 365 -8.68 -9.67 -20.75
N GLN A 366 -8.39 -10.96 -20.58
CA GLN A 366 -8.99 -11.99 -21.44
C GLN A 366 -10.52 -12.08 -21.28
N ARG A 367 -11.08 -11.64 -20.13
CA ARG A 367 -12.53 -11.61 -19.87
C ARG A 367 -13.16 -10.25 -20.18
N TYR A 368 -12.41 -9.17 -20.04
CA TYR A 368 -12.83 -7.78 -20.30
C TYR A 368 -12.13 -7.23 -21.55
N VAL A 369 -12.44 -7.83 -22.72
CA VAL A 369 -11.72 -7.54 -23.97
C VAL A 369 -12.12 -6.20 -24.58
N ASN A 370 -13.43 -6.00 -24.82
CA ASN A 370 -13.96 -4.82 -25.51
C ASN A 370 -14.41 -3.73 -24.56
N GLN A 371 -14.92 -4.10 -23.40
CA GLN A 371 -15.28 -3.18 -22.32
C GLN A 371 -14.36 -3.44 -21.14
N PRO A 372 -13.40 -2.54 -20.85
CA PRO A 372 -12.50 -2.71 -19.74
C PRO A 372 -13.24 -2.60 -18.40
N MET A 373 -12.70 -3.24 -17.37
CA MET A 373 -13.07 -2.91 -16.01
C MET A 373 -12.48 -1.55 -15.66
N ILE A 374 -13.32 -0.64 -15.15
CA ILE A 374 -12.91 0.74 -14.87
C ILE A 374 -13.05 1.01 -13.38
N ILE A 375 -11.99 1.57 -12.78
CA ILE A 375 -11.98 2.11 -11.42
C ILE A 375 -11.67 3.60 -11.52
N LYS A 376 -12.55 4.45 -10.99
CA LYS A 376 -12.41 5.91 -11.04
C LYS A 376 -12.75 6.53 -9.68
N GLY A 377 -12.04 7.57 -9.30
CA GLY A 377 -12.33 8.38 -8.12
C GLY A 377 -11.13 9.19 -7.64
N ALA A 378 -11.21 9.74 -6.44
CA ALA A 378 -10.14 10.53 -5.83
C ALA A 378 -8.87 9.69 -5.67
N GLY A 379 -7.81 10.04 -6.41
CA GLY A 379 -6.54 9.33 -6.46
C GLY A 379 -5.43 9.93 -5.59
N ALA A 380 -5.79 10.94 -4.77
CA ALA A 380 -4.88 11.62 -3.85
C ALA A 380 -5.65 12.19 -2.65
N GLY A 381 -4.93 12.60 -1.61
CA GLY A 381 -5.49 13.19 -0.39
C GLY A 381 -5.20 12.37 0.86
N ALA A 382 -4.92 13.04 1.97
CA ALA A 382 -4.51 12.39 3.21
C ALA A 382 -5.60 11.46 3.77
N ASP A 383 -6.85 11.91 3.75
CA ASP A 383 -7.98 11.13 4.28
C ASP A 383 -8.26 9.88 3.45
N VAL A 384 -8.25 10.01 2.12
CA VAL A 384 -8.50 8.88 1.19
C VAL A 384 -7.36 7.86 1.27
N THR A 385 -6.10 8.32 1.32
CA THR A 385 -4.94 7.42 1.49
C THR A 385 -4.96 6.73 2.85
N ALA A 386 -5.29 7.45 3.93
CA ALA A 386 -5.43 6.86 5.26
C ALA A 386 -6.54 5.79 5.30
N SER A 387 -7.66 6.02 4.62
CA SER A 387 -8.75 5.04 4.46
C SER A 387 -8.27 3.76 3.77
N GLY A 388 -7.49 3.86 2.71
CA GLY A 388 -6.92 2.69 2.00
C GLY A 388 -5.94 1.90 2.88
N LEU A 389 -5.04 2.59 3.61
CA LEU A 389 -4.19 1.93 4.60
C LEU A 389 -5.00 1.23 5.69
N PHE A 390 -6.05 1.87 6.16
CA PHE A 390 -6.92 1.30 7.19
C PHE A 390 -7.67 0.07 6.68
N ALA A 391 -8.13 0.08 5.43
CA ALA A 391 -8.74 -1.08 4.79
C ALA A 391 -7.76 -2.27 4.72
N ASP A 392 -6.51 -2.04 4.33
CA ASP A 392 -5.45 -3.06 4.32
C ASP A 392 -5.18 -3.63 5.72
N ILE A 393 -5.15 -2.77 6.76
CA ILE A 393 -5.02 -3.21 8.16
C ILE A 393 -6.18 -4.10 8.57
N ILE A 394 -7.43 -3.73 8.24
CA ILE A 394 -8.63 -4.54 8.54
C ILE A 394 -8.58 -5.86 7.78
N ARG A 395 -8.12 -5.89 6.54
CA ARG A 395 -7.96 -7.11 5.74
C ARG A 395 -7.04 -8.10 6.45
N ILE A 396 -5.87 -7.67 6.92
CA ILE A 396 -4.97 -8.50 7.75
C ILE A 396 -5.68 -8.98 9.02
N GLY A 397 -6.55 -8.15 9.59
CA GLY A 397 -7.33 -8.50 10.77
C GLY A 397 -8.39 -9.58 10.53
N ASN A 398 -8.92 -9.71 9.32
CA ASN A 398 -9.96 -10.68 8.99
C ASN A 398 -9.43 -12.05 8.55
N ASP A 399 -8.18 -12.12 8.08
CA ASP A 399 -7.47 -13.36 7.75
C ASP A 399 -6.97 -14.08 9.03
#